data_fc50c09e2660b0581d9c9cbcec20b1fc
#
_entry.id   fc50c09e2660b0581d9c9cbcec20b1fc
#
_cell.length_a   1.000
_cell.length_b   1.000
_cell.length_c   1.000
_cell.angle_alpha   90.00
_cell.angle_beta   90.00
_cell.angle_gamma   90.00
#
_symmetry.space_group_name_H-M   'P 1'
#
loop_
_entity.id
_entity.type
_entity.pdbx_description
1 polymer ?
#
loop_
_entity_poly.entity_id
_entity_poly.type
_entity_poly.pdbx_seq_one_letter_code
_entity_poly.pdbx_strand_id
1 'polypeptide(L)'
;MIEFVNAKLNIGLNIVSKRSDGYHNLETVFYPIGKGSHGPDSHSALCDLLEIVPAQDGVDKLITLGNKVDCPTEKNLVWKALKAFRNAYEGESPAVKIILDKHLPDAAGMGG
;
A
#
# COMPACT_ATOMS: atom_id res chain seq x y z
N MET A 1 -8.56 -5.47 -11.08
CA MET A 1 -8.31 -4.06 -10.70
C MET A 1 -6.81 -3.86 -10.59
N ILE A 2 -6.30 -2.81 -11.21
CA ILE A 2 -4.88 -2.42 -11.14
C ILE A 2 -4.81 -0.98 -10.64
N GLU A 3 -3.97 -0.73 -9.63
CA GLU A 3 -3.74 0.58 -9.05
C GLU A 3 -2.24 0.89 -9.01
N PHE A 4 -1.89 2.10 -9.40
CA PHE A 4 -0.55 2.65 -9.26
C PHE A 4 -0.49 3.48 -7.97
N VAL A 5 0.25 2.98 -7.00
CA VAL A 5 0.35 3.59 -5.67
C VAL A 5 1.60 4.48 -5.64
N ASN A 6 1.39 5.77 -5.82
CA ASN A 6 2.47 6.74 -5.89
C ASN A 6 3.22 6.90 -4.57
N ALA A 7 4.50 7.19 -4.68
CA ALA A 7 5.30 7.67 -3.55
C ALA A 7 4.75 9.00 -3.01
N LYS A 8 5.02 9.27 -1.74
CA LYS A 8 4.71 10.56 -1.10
C LYS A 8 5.94 11.07 -0.35
N LEU A 9 6.04 12.38 -0.23
CA LEU A 9 6.99 13.04 0.66
C LEU A 9 6.24 13.73 1.79
N ASN A 10 6.88 13.82 2.94
CA ASN A 10 6.45 14.68 4.03
C ASN A 10 7.18 16.02 3.90
N ILE A 11 6.43 17.09 3.67
CA ILE A 11 6.98 18.44 3.68
C ILE A 11 6.79 19.01 5.07
N GLY A 12 7.89 19.11 5.82
CA GLY A 12 7.88 19.43 7.24
C GLY A 12 7.22 18.29 8.05
N LEU A 13 7.96 17.63 8.90
CA LEU A 13 7.44 16.57 9.77
C LEU A 13 7.66 16.99 11.22
N ASN A 14 6.57 17.27 11.92
CA ASN A 14 6.57 17.57 13.35
C ASN A 14 5.94 16.41 14.12
N ILE A 15 6.66 15.82 15.06
CA ILE A 15 6.15 14.80 15.98
C ILE A 15 5.55 15.50 17.18
N VAL A 16 4.22 15.54 17.27
CA VAL A 16 3.50 16.28 18.30
C VAL A 16 3.47 15.51 19.62
N SER A 17 3.18 14.21 19.56
CA SER A 17 3.09 13.37 20.75
C SER A 17 3.19 11.89 20.39
N LYS A 18 3.57 11.08 21.40
CA LYS A 18 3.52 9.62 21.31
C LYS A 18 2.16 9.12 21.80
N ARG A 19 1.56 8.19 21.07
CA ARG A 19 0.29 7.55 21.42
C ARG A 19 0.51 6.27 22.22
N SER A 20 -0.51 5.86 22.97
CA SER A 20 -0.50 4.61 23.76
C SER A 20 -0.44 3.34 22.88
N ASP A 21 -0.89 3.44 21.63
CA ASP A 21 -0.85 2.33 20.63
C ASP A 21 0.52 2.16 19.97
N GLY A 22 1.53 2.97 20.38
CA GLY A 22 2.90 2.94 19.82
C GLY A 22 3.12 3.84 18.61
N TYR A 23 2.06 4.45 18.07
CA TYR A 23 2.15 5.43 17.00
C TYR A 23 2.41 6.84 17.54
N HIS A 24 2.63 7.79 16.64
CA HIS A 24 2.84 9.20 16.94
C HIS A 24 1.79 10.05 16.25
N ASN A 25 1.34 11.11 16.93
CA ASN A 25 0.59 12.18 16.29
C ASN A 25 1.59 13.05 15.53
N LEU A 26 1.29 13.32 14.28
CA LEU A 26 2.17 14.04 13.35
C LEU A 26 1.44 15.26 12.79
N GLU A 27 2.19 16.34 12.61
CA GLU A 27 1.80 17.47 11.77
C GLU A 27 2.72 17.50 10.56
N THR A 28 2.17 17.36 9.37
CA THR A 28 2.93 17.29 8.13
C THR A 28 2.05 17.62 6.93
N VAL A 29 2.66 18.04 5.84
CA VAL A 29 2.01 18.12 4.54
C VAL A 29 2.47 16.94 3.70
N PHE A 30 1.54 16.10 3.25
CA PHE A 30 1.83 15.03 2.30
C PHE A 30 1.87 15.58 0.88
N TYR A 31 2.97 15.37 0.18
CA TYR A 31 3.11 15.68 -1.22
C TYR A 31 3.25 14.38 -2.04
N PRO A 32 2.18 13.96 -2.79
CA PRO A 32 2.28 12.79 -3.65
C PRO A 32 3.20 13.08 -4.83
N ILE A 33 4.16 12.19 -5.08
CA ILE A 33 5.07 12.30 -6.21
C ILE A 33 4.40 11.69 -7.44
N GLY A 34 4.44 12.40 -8.57
CA GLY A 34 3.94 11.90 -9.85
C GLY A 34 2.46 12.15 -10.12
N LYS A 35 1.75 12.83 -9.22
CA LYS A 35 0.37 13.26 -9.43
C LYS A 35 0.31 14.69 -9.97
N GLY A 36 0.61 14.91 -11.24
CA GLY A 36 0.64 16.29 -11.74
C GLY A 36 0.52 16.49 -13.24
N SER A 37 0.61 15.47 -14.04
CA SER A 37 0.40 15.57 -15.48
C SER A 37 -0.89 14.85 -15.86
N HIS A 38 -1.86 15.59 -16.34
CA HIS A 38 -3.08 15.04 -16.90
C HIS A 38 -2.78 14.39 -18.26
N GLY A 39 -2.58 13.06 -18.27
CA GLY A 39 -2.39 12.30 -19.50
C GLY A 39 -2.27 10.81 -19.23
N PRO A 40 -2.56 9.95 -20.21
CA PRO A 40 -2.45 8.51 -20.07
C PRO A 40 -1.02 8.01 -19.76
N ASP A 41 -0.01 8.87 -19.95
CA ASP A 41 1.41 8.55 -19.74
C ASP A 41 1.97 9.10 -18.41
N SER A 42 1.13 9.60 -17.52
CA SER A 42 1.54 10.27 -16.28
C SER A 42 1.87 9.33 -15.12
N HIS A 43 2.22 8.08 -15.40
CA HIS A 43 2.69 7.17 -14.37
C HIS A 43 4.10 7.55 -13.96
N SER A 44 4.24 8.08 -12.75
CA SER A 44 5.56 8.29 -12.16
C SER A 44 6.29 6.95 -12.09
N ALA A 45 7.58 6.95 -12.45
CA ALA A 45 8.46 5.81 -12.22
C ALA A 45 8.62 5.46 -10.72
N LEU A 46 8.14 6.34 -9.83
CA LEU A 46 8.17 6.19 -8.38
C LEU A 46 6.79 5.78 -7.86
N CYS A 47 6.36 4.58 -8.18
CA CYS A 47 5.12 3.99 -7.65
C CYS A 47 5.28 2.48 -7.46
N ASP A 48 4.54 1.94 -6.51
CA ASP A 48 4.26 0.51 -6.44
C ASP A 48 3.04 0.20 -7.31
N LEU A 49 2.92 -1.04 -7.76
CA LEU A 49 1.75 -1.50 -8.49
C LEU A 49 1.00 -2.55 -7.67
N LEU A 50 -0.30 -2.37 -7.54
CA LEU A 50 -1.18 -3.31 -6.87
C LEU A 50 -2.22 -3.84 -7.85
N GLU A 51 -2.23 -5.15 -8.06
CA GLU A 51 -3.27 -5.82 -8.85
C GLU A 51 -4.10 -6.75 -7.95
N ILE A 52 -5.41 -6.67 -8.07
CA ILE A 52 -6.35 -7.55 -7.36
C ILE A 52 -7.23 -8.23 -8.39
N VAL A 53 -7.21 -9.56 -8.40
CA VAL A 53 -8.03 -10.41 -9.26
C VAL A 53 -8.74 -11.50 -8.45
N PRO A 54 -9.90 -11.99 -8.90
CA PRO A 54 -10.55 -13.13 -8.24
C PRO A 54 -9.62 -14.36 -8.24
N ALA A 55 -9.57 -15.07 -7.11
CA ALA A 55 -8.85 -16.33 -6.99
C ALA A 55 -9.75 -17.48 -7.43
N GLN A 56 -9.37 -18.18 -8.48
CA GLN A 56 -10.19 -19.27 -9.05
C GLN A 56 -10.27 -20.51 -8.13
N ASP A 57 -9.28 -20.68 -7.25
CA ASP A 57 -9.20 -21.80 -6.31
C ASP A 57 -9.88 -21.50 -4.96
N GLY A 58 -10.53 -20.35 -4.83
CA GLY A 58 -11.26 -19.99 -3.62
C GLY A 58 -10.37 -19.63 -2.42
N VAL A 59 -9.06 -19.44 -2.61
CA VAL A 59 -8.11 -19.14 -1.54
C VAL A 59 -7.45 -17.80 -1.75
N ASP A 60 -7.44 -16.96 -0.71
CA ASP A 60 -6.71 -15.69 -0.73
C ASP A 60 -5.21 -15.90 -0.88
N LYS A 61 -4.59 -15.13 -1.76
CA LYS A 61 -3.15 -15.19 -2.00
C LYS A 61 -2.55 -13.79 -2.10
N LEU A 62 -1.35 -13.62 -1.56
CA LEU A 62 -0.50 -12.46 -1.79
C LEU A 62 0.78 -12.91 -2.51
N ILE A 63 1.05 -12.30 -3.65
CA ILE A 63 2.28 -12.49 -4.42
C ILE A 63 3.01 -11.15 -4.42
N THR A 64 4.27 -11.15 -4.04
CA THR A 64 5.14 -9.98 -4.06
C THR A 64 6.17 -10.11 -5.16
N LEU A 65 6.32 -9.08 -5.96
CA LEU A 65 7.28 -8.93 -7.04
C LEU A 65 8.15 -7.70 -6.79
N GLY A 66 9.20 -7.53 -7.62
CA GLY A 66 10.09 -6.37 -7.54
C GLY A 66 11.01 -6.42 -6.33
N ASN A 67 11.11 -5.32 -5.60
CA ASN A 67 11.95 -5.23 -4.41
C ASN A 67 11.52 -6.22 -3.33
N LYS A 68 12.51 -6.86 -2.70
CA LYS A 68 12.24 -7.84 -1.65
C LYS A 68 11.45 -7.22 -0.50
N VAL A 69 10.34 -7.85 -0.16
CA VAL A 69 9.54 -7.53 1.03
C VAL A 69 9.95 -8.50 2.14
N ASP A 70 10.68 -8.01 3.13
CA ASP A 70 11.25 -8.84 4.19
C ASP A 70 10.31 -8.95 5.40
N CYS A 71 9.07 -9.42 5.14
CA CYS A 71 8.13 -9.73 6.19
C CYS A 71 7.25 -10.94 5.83
N PRO A 72 6.79 -11.72 6.82
CA PRO A 72 5.78 -12.74 6.59
C PRO A 72 4.50 -12.16 6.02
N THR A 73 3.76 -12.95 5.23
CA THR A 73 2.50 -12.51 4.58
C THR A 73 1.52 -11.89 5.58
N GLU A 74 1.38 -12.46 6.77
CA GLU A 74 0.47 -12.00 7.82
C GLU A 74 0.83 -10.61 8.38
N LYS A 75 2.10 -10.22 8.27
CA LYS A 75 2.59 -8.91 8.69
C LYS A 75 2.55 -7.86 7.58
N ASN A 76 2.38 -8.28 6.33
CA ASN A 76 2.28 -7.37 5.20
C ASN A 76 1.04 -6.47 5.32
N LEU A 77 1.21 -5.18 5.08
CA LEU A 77 0.14 -4.19 5.24
C LEU A 77 -1.02 -4.43 4.27
N VAL A 78 -0.74 -4.86 3.04
CA VAL A 78 -1.77 -5.18 2.04
C VAL A 78 -2.62 -6.37 2.50
N TRP A 79 -1.98 -7.40 3.09
CA TRP A 79 -2.67 -8.54 3.67
C TRP A 79 -3.53 -8.16 4.88
N LYS A 80 -2.99 -7.32 5.75
CA LYS A 80 -3.75 -6.78 6.90
C LYS A 80 -4.96 -5.96 6.43
N ALA A 81 -4.80 -5.15 5.37
CA ALA A 81 -5.89 -4.38 4.80
C ALA A 81 -7.00 -5.29 4.25
N LEU A 82 -6.66 -6.38 3.53
CA LEU A 82 -7.63 -7.37 3.09
C LEU A 82 -8.39 -7.98 4.27
N LYS A 83 -7.70 -8.37 5.34
CA LYS A 83 -8.34 -8.93 6.54
C LYS A 83 -9.24 -7.92 7.25
N ALA A 84 -8.78 -6.68 7.38
CA ALA A 84 -9.59 -5.62 7.98
C ALA A 84 -10.86 -5.33 7.16
N PHE A 85 -10.74 -5.29 5.82
CA PHE A 85 -11.89 -5.15 4.93
C PHE A 85 -12.91 -6.27 5.14
N ARG A 86 -12.46 -7.54 5.13
CA ARG A 86 -13.34 -8.70 5.31
C ARG A 86 -14.04 -8.71 6.66
N ASN A 87 -13.37 -8.25 7.71
CA ASN A 87 -13.96 -8.16 9.04
C ASN A 87 -15.02 -7.05 9.16
N ALA A 88 -14.89 -5.99 8.37
CA ALA A 88 -15.82 -4.87 8.38
C ALA A 88 -16.97 -5.00 7.35
N TYR A 89 -16.77 -5.81 6.31
CA TYR A 89 -17.73 -5.98 5.22
C TYR A 89 -18.68 -7.15 5.53
N GLU A 90 -19.97 -6.85 5.66
CA GLU A 90 -21.01 -7.84 6.00
C GLU A 90 -21.52 -8.65 4.79
N GLY A 91 -21.07 -8.31 3.57
CA GLY A 91 -21.47 -8.99 2.35
C GLY A 91 -20.57 -10.19 1.99
N GLU A 92 -20.97 -10.94 0.98
CA GLU A 92 -20.11 -11.98 0.39
C GLU A 92 -18.92 -11.32 -0.31
N SER A 93 -17.72 -11.78 0.01
CA SER A 93 -16.48 -11.33 -0.62
C SER A 93 -15.74 -12.54 -1.19
N PRO A 94 -15.58 -12.65 -2.52
CA PRO A 94 -14.86 -13.75 -3.13
C PRO A 94 -13.41 -13.77 -2.69
N ALA A 95 -12.78 -14.93 -2.77
CA ALA A 95 -11.35 -15.06 -2.58
C ALA A 95 -10.59 -14.28 -3.66
N VAL A 96 -9.49 -13.65 -3.29
CA VAL A 96 -8.70 -12.79 -4.18
C VAL A 96 -7.23 -13.19 -4.22
N LYS A 97 -6.64 -13.03 -5.39
CA LYS A 97 -5.20 -13.03 -5.58
C LYS A 97 -4.74 -11.58 -5.70
N ILE A 98 -3.89 -11.16 -4.78
CA ILE A 98 -3.27 -9.84 -4.76
C ILE A 98 -1.83 -9.98 -5.27
N ILE A 99 -1.46 -9.16 -6.22
CA ILE A 99 -0.09 -9.05 -6.74
C ILE A 99 0.40 -7.65 -6.38
N LEU A 100 1.43 -7.60 -5.55
CA LEU A 100 2.10 -6.37 -5.13
C LEU A 100 3.48 -6.33 -5.79
N ASP A 101 3.65 -5.45 -6.77
CA ASP A 101 4.93 -5.21 -7.42
C ASP A 101 5.59 -3.98 -6.78
N LYS A 102 6.61 -4.24 -5.96
CA LYS A 102 7.32 -3.25 -5.14
C LYS A 102 8.45 -2.60 -5.92
N HIS A 103 8.34 -1.31 -6.13
CA HIS A 103 9.40 -0.48 -6.72
C HIS A 103 9.94 0.55 -5.72
N LEU A 104 9.08 1.00 -4.79
CA LEU A 104 9.49 1.92 -3.73
C LEU A 104 10.30 1.16 -2.67
N PRO A 105 11.46 1.70 -2.27
CA PRO A 105 12.25 1.08 -1.19
C PRO A 105 11.54 1.22 0.16
N ASP A 106 11.65 0.19 0.99
CA ASP A 106 11.14 0.20 2.35
C ASP A 106 11.95 1.18 3.22
N ALA A 107 11.29 1.80 4.19
CA ALA A 107 11.88 2.74 5.15
C ALA A 107 12.60 3.95 4.53
N ALA A 108 12.33 4.29 3.29
CA ALA A 108 12.93 5.44 2.60
C ALA A 108 12.19 6.76 2.85
N GLY A 109 11.17 6.78 3.72
CA GLY A 109 10.35 7.98 3.96
C GLY A 109 9.39 8.33 2.84
N MET A 110 9.26 7.49 1.82
CA MET A 110 8.40 7.70 0.64
C MET A 110 7.03 7.04 0.74
N GLY A 111 6.71 6.40 1.86
CA GLY A 111 5.40 5.82 2.13
C GLY A 111 5.18 4.45 1.51
N GLY A 112 6.19 3.66 1.31
CA GLY A 112 6.10 2.30 0.78
C GLY A 112 5.61 1.26 1.78
#